data_f3461cef84a59fd821d727feab322c06
#
_entry.id   f3461cef84a59fd821d727feab322c06
#
_cell.length_a   1.000
_cell.length_b   1.000
_cell.length_c   1.000
_cell.angle_alpha   90.00
_cell.angle_beta   90.00
_cell.angle_gamma   90.00
#
_symmetry.space_group_name_H-M   'P 1'
#
loop_
_entity.id
_entity.type
_entity.pdbx_description
1 polymer ?
#
loop_
_entity_poly.entity_id
_entity_poly.type
_entity_poly.pdbx_seq_one_letter_code
_entity_poly.pdbx_strand_id
1 'polypeptide(L)'
;MPKHYLLYGSERYALAILRPLQTAIRARGDRVAWFFDGPGGEELHSDETWLKTVREVRDFNPIAVLTSSNHAPHFFPGVKTEVFHGFDAGKPRHIYIRGFFDLYCTTGPGDTAAFSAIANQLKFFAVRETGWPKLDPFMREHATAEPPPVRERPVILYHSTFSPSWSAAPILYDTIRELVRTQPWNWIVTLHPKSSPETVAKYRALECANLRFATEDNILDLFPQVDLMISDTSSALNEFLLTYKPVVTFKNRRPGPQLIDIDQPSMLLPSIERALARPPELMRAVRDYADSIHPYRDGRSSERVLDAVDRFIAAGGKNEKPLPRNWWRKIKLRKRIGYWGPA
;
A
#
# COMPACT_ATOMS: atom_id res chain seq x y z
N MET A 1 -32.35 6.12 3.90
CA MET A 1 -31.64 6.18 5.19
C MET A 1 -30.15 6.10 4.92
N PRO A 2 -29.27 6.79 5.68
CA PRO A 2 -27.84 6.65 5.55
C PRO A 2 -27.40 5.19 5.74
N LYS A 3 -26.48 4.73 4.91
CA LYS A 3 -25.84 3.42 5.07
C LYS A 3 -24.78 3.48 6.16
N HIS A 4 -24.49 2.36 6.80
CA HIS A 4 -23.46 2.27 7.83
C HIS A 4 -22.29 1.41 7.32
N TYR A 5 -21.08 1.90 7.45
CA TYR A 5 -19.86 1.18 7.08
C TYR A 5 -18.93 1.05 8.28
N LEU A 6 -18.31 -0.11 8.44
CA LEU A 6 -17.30 -0.34 9.47
C LEU A 6 -15.92 -0.41 8.81
N LEU A 7 -14.99 0.39 9.29
CA LEU A 7 -13.58 0.30 8.96
C LEU A 7 -12.89 -0.55 10.03
N TYR A 8 -12.33 -1.68 9.61
CA TYR A 8 -11.70 -2.64 10.53
C TYR A 8 -10.18 -2.65 10.35
N GLY A 9 -9.46 -2.32 11.41
CA GLY A 9 -8.00 -2.31 11.46
C GLY A 9 -7.43 -3.34 12.45
N SER A 10 -6.25 -3.87 12.13
CA SER A 10 -5.47 -4.76 13.01
C SER A 10 -4.08 -4.21 13.27
N GLU A 11 -3.68 -3.19 12.53
CA GLU A 11 -2.36 -2.56 12.56
C GLU A 11 -2.49 -1.06 12.25
N ARG A 12 -1.54 -0.25 12.71
CA ARG A 12 -1.52 1.21 12.49
C ARG A 12 -1.61 1.63 11.02
N TYR A 13 -0.98 0.89 10.12
CA TYR A 13 -1.02 1.22 8.69
C TYR A 13 -2.43 1.22 8.09
N ALA A 14 -3.41 0.58 8.75
CA ALA A 14 -4.81 0.60 8.32
C ALA A 14 -5.38 2.03 8.27
N LEU A 15 -4.93 2.94 9.13
CA LEU A 15 -5.37 4.33 9.15
C LEU A 15 -5.10 5.03 7.81
N ALA A 16 -3.87 4.95 7.30
CA ALA A 16 -3.50 5.58 6.04
C ALA A 16 -4.28 5.01 4.84
N ILE A 17 -4.68 3.73 4.91
CA ILE A 17 -5.40 3.05 3.82
C ILE A 17 -6.91 3.32 3.88
N LEU A 18 -7.49 3.36 5.08
CA LEU A 18 -8.94 3.38 5.26
C LEU A 18 -9.51 4.80 5.48
N ARG A 19 -8.70 5.80 5.88
CA ARG A 19 -9.19 7.19 6.01
C ARG A 19 -9.70 7.80 4.71
N PRO A 20 -9.11 7.54 3.52
CA PRO A 20 -9.72 7.95 2.26
C PRO A 20 -11.11 7.37 2.03
N LEU A 21 -11.34 6.10 2.45
CA LEU A 21 -12.69 5.50 2.43
C LEU A 21 -13.63 6.21 3.40
N GLN A 22 -13.20 6.55 4.62
CA GLN A 22 -13.99 7.33 5.55
C GLN A 22 -14.43 8.66 4.93
N THR A 23 -13.50 9.37 4.28
CA THR A 23 -13.80 10.62 3.59
C THR A 23 -14.86 10.42 2.50
N ALA A 24 -14.73 9.39 1.67
CA ALA A 24 -15.69 9.07 0.62
C ALA A 24 -17.07 8.66 1.18
N ILE A 25 -17.11 7.89 2.27
CA ILE A 25 -18.37 7.50 2.95
C ILE A 25 -19.09 8.74 3.49
N ARG A 26 -18.35 9.59 4.20
CA ARG A 26 -18.92 10.86 4.75
C ARG A 26 -19.43 11.78 3.64
N ALA A 27 -18.70 11.88 2.52
CA ALA A 27 -19.09 12.67 1.36
C ALA A 27 -20.41 12.20 0.72
N ARG A 28 -20.76 10.91 0.84
CA ARG A 28 -22.06 10.35 0.41
C ARG A 28 -23.20 10.59 1.41
N GLY A 29 -22.92 11.20 2.57
CA GLY A 29 -23.87 11.35 3.68
C GLY A 29 -24.12 10.06 4.45
N ASP A 30 -23.27 9.06 4.28
CA ASP A 30 -23.35 7.79 4.97
C ASP A 30 -22.57 7.82 6.30
N ARG A 31 -22.85 6.87 7.19
CA ARG A 31 -22.21 6.78 8.51
C ARG A 31 -21.05 5.79 8.49
N VAL A 32 -19.99 6.14 9.20
CA VAL A 32 -18.77 5.33 9.31
C VAL A 32 -18.32 5.26 10.76
N ALA A 33 -17.86 4.08 11.16
CA ALA A 33 -17.22 3.84 12.44
C ALA A 33 -15.99 2.95 12.27
N TRP A 34 -15.12 2.95 13.26
CA TRP A 34 -13.90 2.16 13.30
C TRP A 34 -13.98 1.07 14.36
N PHE A 35 -13.31 -0.04 14.10
CA PHE A 35 -13.02 -1.06 15.09
C PHE A 35 -11.58 -1.56 14.89
N PHE A 36 -10.83 -1.68 15.98
CA PHE A 36 -9.49 -2.24 15.97
C PHE A 36 -9.39 -3.46 16.88
N ASP A 37 -8.75 -4.53 16.40
CA ASP A 37 -8.38 -5.70 17.21
C ASP A 37 -6.86 -5.76 17.49
N GLY A 38 -6.14 -4.68 17.18
CA GLY A 38 -4.72 -4.44 17.38
C GLY A 38 -4.45 -2.94 17.52
N PRO A 39 -3.18 -2.50 17.41
CA PRO A 39 -2.81 -1.09 17.56
C PRO A 39 -3.39 -0.21 16.45
N GLY A 40 -3.65 1.06 16.77
CA GLY A 40 -4.12 2.11 15.84
C GLY A 40 -5.39 2.82 16.29
N GLY A 41 -6.22 2.19 17.14
CA GLY A 41 -7.45 2.84 17.62
C GLY A 41 -7.19 4.09 18.46
N GLU A 42 -6.08 4.14 19.17
CA GLU A 42 -5.61 5.28 19.96
C GLU A 42 -5.14 6.48 19.12
N GLU A 43 -4.94 6.28 17.82
CA GLU A 43 -4.55 7.31 16.87
C GLU A 43 -5.74 7.87 16.07
N LEU A 44 -6.97 7.47 16.42
CA LEU A 44 -8.18 8.04 15.85
C LEU A 44 -8.37 9.48 16.33
N HIS A 45 -8.84 10.33 15.42
CA HIS A 45 -9.15 11.71 15.71
C HIS A 45 -10.44 11.78 16.53
N SER A 46 -10.67 12.91 17.20
CA SER A 46 -11.84 13.11 18.08
C SER A 46 -13.19 13.06 17.36
N ASP A 47 -13.21 13.30 16.05
CA ASP A 47 -14.39 13.21 15.18
C ASP A 47 -14.59 11.82 14.56
N GLU A 48 -13.67 10.88 14.80
CA GLU A 48 -13.71 9.50 14.31
C GLU A 48 -14.38 8.59 15.35
N THR A 49 -15.48 7.95 15.00
CA THR A 49 -16.24 7.08 15.92
C THR A 49 -15.52 5.76 16.11
N TRP A 50 -15.03 5.48 17.31
CA TRP A 50 -14.39 4.22 17.69
C TRP A 50 -15.35 3.30 18.44
N LEU A 51 -15.73 2.19 17.83
CA LEU A 51 -16.48 1.11 18.49
C LEU A 51 -15.49 0.14 19.14
N LYS A 52 -15.59 -0.07 20.44
CA LYS A 52 -14.64 -0.86 21.23
C LYS A 52 -15.10 -2.28 21.51
N THR A 53 -16.38 -2.55 21.33
CA THR A 53 -17.00 -3.84 21.64
C THR A 53 -17.75 -4.42 20.44
N VAL A 54 -17.85 -5.74 20.39
CA VAL A 54 -18.66 -6.44 19.37
C VAL A 54 -20.13 -6.05 19.45
N ARG A 55 -20.63 -5.74 20.65
CA ARG A 55 -22.01 -5.29 20.86
C ARG A 55 -22.25 -3.97 20.14
N GLU A 56 -21.37 -2.98 20.33
CA GLU A 56 -21.46 -1.68 19.65
C GLU A 56 -21.44 -1.84 18.13
N VAL A 57 -20.60 -2.75 17.58
CA VAL A 57 -20.58 -3.05 16.13
C VAL A 57 -21.91 -3.64 15.67
N ARG A 58 -22.50 -4.55 16.45
CA ARG A 58 -23.80 -5.17 16.11
C ARG A 58 -24.94 -4.16 16.20
N ASP A 59 -24.92 -3.28 17.19
CA ASP A 59 -25.90 -2.21 17.35
C ASP A 59 -25.76 -1.16 16.24
N PHE A 60 -24.52 -0.86 15.80
CA PHE A 60 -24.25 -0.01 14.65
C PHE A 60 -24.72 -0.63 13.32
N ASN A 61 -24.78 -1.95 13.23
CA ASN A 61 -25.30 -2.76 12.13
C ASN A 61 -24.76 -2.33 10.74
N PRO A 62 -23.44 -2.43 10.49
CA PRO A 62 -22.87 -2.03 9.22
C PRO A 62 -23.34 -2.92 8.06
N ILE A 63 -23.59 -2.32 6.88
CA ILE A 63 -23.86 -3.05 5.64
C ILE A 63 -22.60 -3.70 5.06
N ALA A 64 -21.43 -3.14 5.38
CA ALA A 64 -20.11 -3.67 4.97
C ALA A 64 -19.05 -3.40 6.03
N VAL A 65 -18.09 -4.33 6.11
CA VAL A 65 -16.84 -4.23 6.86
C VAL A 65 -15.71 -4.11 5.83
N LEU A 66 -15.06 -2.95 5.78
CA LEU A 66 -13.95 -2.64 4.89
C LEU A 66 -12.64 -2.78 5.66
N THR A 67 -11.68 -3.51 5.12
CA THR A 67 -10.40 -3.73 5.81
C THR A 67 -9.23 -3.89 4.84
N SER A 68 -8.06 -3.48 5.30
CA SER A 68 -6.77 -3.79 4.67
C SER A 68 -6.08 -5.00 5.30
N SER A 69 -6.72 -5.65 6.26
CA SER A 69 -6.18 -6.80 6.98
C SER A 69 -6.54 -8.11 6.28
N ASN A 70 -5.69 -9.12 6.38
CA ASN A 70 -5.91 -10.45 5.79
C ASN A 70 -7.01 -11.29 6.49
N HIS A 71 -7.83 -10.69 7.35
CA HIS A 71 -8.94 -11.32 8.06
C HIS A 71 -9.99 -10.29 8.44
N ALA A 72 -11.21 -10.77 8.60
CA ALA A 72 -12.34 -9.99 9.12
C ALA A 72 -13.19 -10.83 10.06
N PRO A 73 -13.76 -10.25 11.14
CA PRO A 73 -14.61 -10.97 12.07
C PRO A 73 -15.90 -11.43 11.39
N HIS A 74 -16.09 -12.76 11.29
CA HIS A 74 -17.26 -13.36 10.63
C HIS A 74 -18.57 -13.09 11.37
N PHE A 75 -18.50 -12.72 12.66
CA PHE A 75 -19.65 -12.39 13.51
C PHE A 75 -20.03 -10.89 13.48
N PHE A 76 -19.32 -10.06 12.74
CA PHE A 76 -19.76 -8.70 12.42
C PHE A 76 -20.80 -8.75 11.31
N PRO A 77 -21.85 -7.93 11.35
CA PRO A 77 -22.82 -7.84 10.25
C PRO A 77 -22.18 -7.24 8.98
N GLY A 78 -22.87 -7.41 7.85
CA GLY A 78 -22.49 -6.82 6.56
C GLY A 78 -21.46 -7.63 5.75
N VAL A 79 -21.25 -7.19 4.51
CA VAL A 79 -20.32 -7.77 3.53
C VAL A 79 -18.87 -7.54 3.96
N LYS A 80 -18.05 -8.59 3.99
CA LYS A 80 -16.60 -8.47 4.31
C LYS A 80 -15.83 -8.17 3.05
N THR A 81 -15.23 -6.98 2.99
CA THR A 81 -14.52 -6.47 1.82
C THR A 81 -13.06 -6.21 2.15
N GLU A 82 -12.15 -6.82 1.38
CA GLU A 82 -10.72 -6.55 1.46
C GLU A 82 -10.31 -5.49 0.44
N VAL A 83 -9.52 -4.47 0.90
CA VAL A 83 -8.97 -3.39 0.07
C VAL A 83 -7.45 -3.42 0.01
N PHE A 84 -6.84 -4.49 0.49
CA PHE A 84 -5.40 -4.75 0.54
C PHE A 84 -4.59 -3.73 1.34
N HIS A 85 -3.35 -4.13 1.71
CA HIS A 85 -2.39 -3.28 2.42
C HIS A 85 -1.15 -2.94 1.59
N GLY A 86 -1.15 -3.30 0.31
CA GLY A 86 -0.06 -3.07 -0.64
C GLY A 86 -0.33 -3.74 -1.97
N PHE A 87 0.62 -3.61 -2.89
CA PHE A 87 0.56 -4.27 -4.19
C PHE A 87 1.04 -5.72 -4.09
N ASP A 88 0.16 -6.66 -4.41
CA ASP A 88 0.46 -8.11 -4.42
C ASP A 88 0.84 -8.63 -5.80
N ALA A 89 0.63 -7.83 -6.86
CA ALA A 89 1.01 -8.17 -8.22
C ALA A 89 2.47 -8.66 -8.29
N GLY A 90 2.67 -9.80 -8.91
CA GLY A 90 3.99 -10.39 -9.04
C GLY A 90 4.51 -11.14 -7.81
N LYS A 91 3.71 -11.36 -6.76
CA LYS A 91 4.06 -12.22 -5.62
C LYS A 91 3.32 -13.56 -5.71
N PRO A 92 3.74 -14.53 -6.56
CA PRO A 92 2.96 -15.74 -6.86
C PRO A 92 2.58 -16.59 -5.64
N ARG A 93 3.29 -16.43 -4.51
CA ARG A 93 3.02 -17.13 -3.25
C ARG A 93 2.22 -16.30 -2.24
N HIS A 94 1.84 -15.06 -2.57
CA HIS A 94 1.14 -14.15 -1.65
C HIS A 94 -0.38 -14.11 -1.87
N ILE A 95 -0.89 -14.65 -3.00
CA ILE A 95 -2.33 -14.80 -3.19
C ILE A 95 -2.80 -15.99 -2.35
N TYR A 96 -3.04 -15.72 -1.09
CA TYR A 96 -3.51 -16.73 -0.15
C TYR A 96 -4.94 -16.42 0.30
N ILE A 97 -5.90 -17.04 -0.37
CA ILE A 97 -7.33 -16.87 -0.05
C ILE A 97 -7.64 -17.53 1.29
N ARG A 98 -7.83 -16.74 2.32
CA ARG A 98 -8.09 -17.21 3.68
C ARG A 98 -9.56 -17.53 3.95
N GLY A 99 -10.48 -17.13 3.04
CA GLY A 99 -11.89 -17.40 3.12
C GLY A 99 -12.61 -16.60 4.22
N PHE A 100 -12.24 -15.35 4.41
CA PHE A 100 -12.93 -14.41 5.30
C PHE A 100 -13.78 -13.39 4.55
N PHE A 101 -13.52 -13.17 3.26
CA PHE A 101 -14.06 -12.07 2.49
C PHE A 101 -15.07 -12.52 1.45
N ASP A 102 -16.11 -11.74 1.31
CA ASP A 102 -17.14 -11.88 0.29
C ASP A 102 -16.71 -11.18 -1.01
N LEU A 103 -15.95 -10.08 -0.88
CA LEU A 103 -15.52 -9.21 -1.96
C LEU A 103 -14.04 -8.81 -1.78
N TYR A 104 -13.26 -8.90 -2.85
CA TYR A 104 -11.91 -8.37 -2.97
C TYR A 104 -11.91 -7.19 -3.93
N CYS A 105 -11.46 -6.03 -3.45
CA CYS A 105 -11.29 -4.80 -4.22
C CYS A 105 -9.82 -4.65 -4.61
N THR A 106 -9.48 -5.07 -5.83
CA THR A 106 -8.11 -5.15 -6.31
C THR A 106 -7.57 -3.81 -6.81
N THR A 107 -6.24 -3.67 -6.77
CA THR A 107 -5.56 -2.40 -7.02
C THR A 107 -5.41 -2.07 -8.51
N GLY A 108 -5.32 -3.09 -9.37
CA GLY A 108 -5.16 -2.91 -10.80
C GLY A 108 -5.28 -4.23 -11.57
N PRO A 109 -5.08 -4.18 -12.92
CA PRO A 109 -5.33 -5.31 -13.81
C PRO A 109 -4.58 -6.60 -13.45
N GLY A 110 -3.33 -6.47 -13.02
CA GLY A 110 -2.50 -7.64 -12.65
C GLY A 110 -3.11 -8.45 -11.50
N ASP A 111 -3.46 -7.77 -10.40
CA ASP A 111 -4.11 -8.41 -9.25
C ASP A 111 -5.52 -8.90 -9.62
N THR A 112 -6.26 -8.11 -10.39
CA THR A 112 -7.63 -8.45 -10.81
C THR A 112 -7.65 -9.76 -11.59
N ALA A 113 -6.75 -9.93 -12.56
CA ALA A 113 -6.65 -11.17 -13.34
C ALA A 113 -6.33 -12.38 -12.45
N ALA A 114 -5.35 -12.24 -11.55
CA ALA A 114 -4.91 -13.31 -10.68
C ALA A 114 -6.00 -13.74 -9.67
N PHE A 115 -6.64 -12.75 -8.98
CA PHE A 115 -7.72 -13.03 -8.04
C PHE A 115 -8.98 -13.56 -8.73
N SER A 116 -9.32 -13.07 -9.94
CA SER A 116 -10.46 -13.54 -10.72
C SER A 116 -10.31 -15.00 -11.16
N ALA A 117 -9.11 -15.41 -11.56
CA ALA A 117 -8.84 -16.81 -11.88
C ALA A 117 -9.14 -17.74 -10.71
N ILE A 118 -8.75 -17.35 -9.48
CA ILE A 118 -9.03 -18.09 -8.25
C ILE A 118 -10.53 -18.03 -7.90
N ALA A 119 -11.16 -16.87 -8.04
CA ALA A 119 -12.59 -16.70 -7.75
C ALA A 119 -13.45 -17.59 -8.63
N ASN A 120 -13.12 -17.72 -9.92
CA ASN A 120 -13.81 -18.61 -10.88
C ASN A 120 -13.73 -20.09 -10.48
N GLN A 121 -12.65 -20.49 -9.80
CA GLN A 121 -12.50 -21.87 -9.30
C GLN A 121 -13.23 -22.09 -7.97
N LEU A 122 -13.05 -21.18 -7.03
CA LEU A 122 -13.54 -21.32 -5.64
C LEU A 122 -15.00 -20.92 -5.48
N LYS A 123 -15.47 -19.88 -6.18
CA LYS A 123 -16.86 -19.40 -6.28
C LYS A 123 -17.47 -18.88 -4.98
N PHE A 124 -16.68 -18.65 -3.93
CA PHE A 124 -17.17 -18.14 -2.66
C PHE A 124 -16.79 -16.68 -2.39
N PHE A 125 -16.16 -15.99 -3.33
CA PHE A 125 -15.89 -14.56 -3.26
C PHE A 125 -15.96 -13.93 -4.66
N ALA A 126 -16.21 -12.64 -4.67
CA ALA A 126 -16.20 -11.81 -5.87
C ALA A 126 -14.93 -10.94 -5.92
N VAL A 127 -14.56 -10.51 -7.13
CA VAL A 127 -13.42 -9.61 -7.36
C VAL A 127 -13.92 -8.39 -8.14
N ARG A 128 -13.46 -7.21 -7.74
CA ARG A 128 -13.70 -5.95 -8.46
C ARG A 128 -12.42 -5.13 -8.46
N GLU A 129 -12.04 -4.64 -9.63
CA GLU A 129 -10.94 -3.69 -9.76
C GLU A 129 -11.42 -2.30 -9.36
N THR A 130 -10.73 -1.66 -8.42
CA THR A 130 -11.15 -0.38 -7.85
C THR A 130 -10.02 0.65 -7.77
N GLY A 131 -8.79 0.20 -7.85
CA GLY A 131 -7.65 0.97 -7.40
C GLY A 131 -7.44 0.84 -5.88
N TRP A 132 -6.45 1.54 -5.35
CA TRP A 132 -6.08 1.45 -3.95
C TRP A 132 -6.39 2.75 -3.19
N PRO A 133 -7.31 2.74 -2.22
CA PRO A 133 -7.75 3.94 -1.47
C PRO A 133 -6.64 4.79 -0.88
N LYS A 134 -5.56 4.17 -0.37
CA LYS A 134 -4.39 4.88 0.18
C LYS A 134 -3.84 5.95 -0.77
N LEU A 135 -3.93 5.72 -2.06
CA LEU A 135 -3.37 6.62 -3.08
C LEU A 135 -4.29 7.77 -3.45
N ASP A 136 -5.56 7.76 -3.06
CA ASP A 136 -6.52 8.78 -3.49
C ASP A 136 -6.09 10.22 -3.17
N PRO A 137 -5.60 10.56 -1.96
CA PRO A 137 -5.12 11.91 -1.68
C PRO A 137 -3.94 12.29 -2.59
N PHE A 138 -2.94 11.39 -2.68
CA PHE A 138 -1.76 11.60 -3.48
C PHE A 138 -2.09 11.81 -4.97
N MET A 139 -2.97 10.98 -5.54
CA MET A 139 -3.35 11.07 -6.94
C MET A 139 -4.14 12.34 -7.25
N ARG A 140 -5.03 12.79 -6.35
CA ARG A 140 -5.76 14.06 -6.54
C ARG A 140 -4.83 15.27 -6.65
N GLU A 141 -3.73 15.27 -5.91
CA GLU A 141 -2.83 16.42 -5.81
C GLU A 141 -1.67 16.35 -6.81
N HIS A 142 -1.19 15.13 -7.11
CA HIS A 142 0.09 14.94 -7.78
C HIS A 142 0.06 14.06 -9.03
N ALA A 143 -1.11 13.53 -9.43
CA ALA A 143 -1.18 12.71 -10.64
C ALA A 143 -0.91 13.56 -11.88
N THR A 144 0.08 13.15 -12.65
CA THR A 144 0.42 13.75 -13.95
C THR A 144 0.45 12.67 -15.03
N ALA A 145 0.17 13.06 -16.28
CA ALA A 145 0.29 12.16 -17.42
C ALA A 145 1.76 11.84 -17.75
N GLU A 146 2.65 12.79 -17.45
CA GLU A 146 4.09 12.69 -17.65
C GLU A 146 4.79 13.12 -16.37
N PRO A 147 5.96 12.51 -16.03
CA PRO A 147 6.74 12.97 -14.91
C PRO A 147 7.31 14.38 -15.24
N PRO A 148 7.41 15.27 -14.23
CA PRO A 148 8.01 16.58 -14.46
C PRO A 148 9.47 16.43 -14.95
N PRO A 149 10.02 17.42 -15.69
CA PRO A 149 11.44 17.41 -16.06
C PRO A 149 12.34 17.19 -14.85
N VAL A 150 13.49 16.56 -15.09
CA VAL A 150 14.51 16.42 -14.05
C VAL A 150 15.01 17.81 -13.65
N ARG A 151 15.11 18.06 -12.36
CA ARG A 151 15.59 19.33 -11.80
C ARG A 151 17.05 19.58 -12.19
N GLU A 152 17.47 20.84 -12.28
CA GLU A 152 18.88 21.22 -12.51
C GLU A 152 19.80 20.59 -11.44
N ARG A 153 19.33 20.55 -10.18
CA ARG A 153 19.93 19.75 -9.10
C ARG A 153 18.98 18.61 -8.73
N PRO A 154 19.17 17.42 -9.32
CA PRO A 154 18.29 16.29 -9.08
C PRO A 154 18.18 15.92 -7.60
N VAL A 155 16.98 15.53 -7.18
CA VAL A 155 16.70 15.02 -5.83
C VAL A 155 16.59 13.49 -5.88
N ILE A 156 17.48 12.83 -5.17
CA ILE A 156 17.56 11.37 -5.10
C ILE A 156 17.02 10.90 -3.76
N LEU A 157 16.00 10.04 -3.78
CA LEU A 157 15.50 9.36 -2.60
C LEU A 157 16.20 8.02 -2.43
N TYR A 158 16.88 7.83 -1.32
CA TYR A 158 17.36 6.51 -0.92
C TYR A 158 16.43 5.91 0.12
N HIS A 159 15.85 4.74 -0.19
CA HIS A 159 15.01 3.98 0.73
C HIS A 159 15.40 2.51 0.73
N SER A 160 15.62 1.92 1.91
CA SER A 160 16.00 0.51 2.06
C SER A 160 15.07 -0.23 3.01
N THR A 161 14.83 -1.51 2.71
CA THR A 161 14.11 -2.41 3.60
C THR A 161 14.93 -2.75 4.85
N PHE A 162 14.27 -3.30 5.86
CA PHE A 162 14.90 -3.63 7.14
C PHE A 162 15.46 -5.06 7.23
N SER A 163 15.02 -5.96 6.34
CA SER A 163 15.41 -7.37 6.39
C SER A 163 16.91 -7.53 6.10
N PRO A 164 17.74 -8.08 7.02
CA PRO A 164 19.19 -8.11 6.87
C PRO A 164 19.69 -8.76 5.56
N SER A 165 18.99 -9.80 5.10
CA SER A 165 19.33 -10.50 3.85
C SER A 165 18.91 -9.77 2.57
N TRP A 166 18.16 -8.65 2.67
CA TRP A 166 17.60 -7.93 1.53
C TRP A 166 17.95 -6.44 1.55
N SER A 167 18.36 -5.94 2.71
CA SER A 167 18.69 -4.53 2.87
C SER A 167 20.00 -4.19 2.17
N ALA A 168 19.94 -3.20 1.28
CA ALA A 168 21.10 -2.60 0.64
C ALA A 168 21.85 -1.61 1.56
N ALA A 169 21.23 -1.19 2.67
CA ALA A 169 21.76 -0.13 3.50
C ALA A 169 23.20 -0.35 4.02
N PRO A 170 23.58 -1.54 4.53
CA PRO A 170 24.96 -1.76 4.96
C PRO A 170 25.97 -1.75 3.82
N ILE A 171 25.54 -2.18 2.61
CA ILE A 171 26.43 -2.40 1.46
C ILE A 171 26.67 -1.07 0.71
N LEU A 172 25.63 -0.27 0.54
CA LEU A 172 25.69 0.97 -0.23
C LEU A 172 26.13 2.20 0.59
N TYR A 173 26.30 2.06 1.91
CA TYR A 173 26.60 3.19 2.79
C TYR A 173 27.81 4.03 2.34
N ASP A 174 28.95 3.38 2.13
CA ASP A 174 30.19 4.10 1.75
C ASP A 174 30.07 4.74 0.36
N THR A 175 29.45 4.04 -0.59
CA THR A 175 29.21 4.59 -1.94
C THR A 175 28.26 5.79 -1.89
N ILE A 176 27.17 5.72 -1.13
CA ILE A 176 26.24 6.85 -0.97
C ILE A 176 26.94 8.03 -0.30
N ARG A 177 27.72 7.79 0.75
CA ARG A 177 28.52 8.83 1.43
C ARG A 177 29.48 9.55 0.47
N GLU A 178 30.11 8.80 -0.42
CA GLU A 178 31.00 9.37 -1.45
C GLU A 178 30.23 10.20 -2.45
N LEU A 179 29.12 9.67 -3.00
CA LEU A 179 28.30 10.37 -3.99
C LEU A 179 27.68 11.65 -3.43
N VAL A 180 27.27 11.68 -2.17
CA VAL A 180 26.78 12.88 -1.49
C VAL A 180 27.83 13.99 -1.48
N ARG A 181 29.12 13.64 -1.38
CA ARG A 181 30.21 14.60 -1.32
C ARG A 181 30.73 15.06 -2.71
N THR A 182 30.58 14.19 -3.72
CA THR A 182 31.21 14.39 -5.02
C THR A 182 30.26 14.81 -6.13
N GLN A 183 28.94 14.52 -5.98
CA GLN A 183 27.97 14.81 -7.02
C GLN A 183 27.08 16.02 -6.66
N PRO A 184 26.65 16.83 -7.66
CA PRO A 184 25.84 18.02 -7.44
C PRO A 184 24.34 17.69 -7.22
N TRP A 185 24.03 16.61 -6.52
CA TRP A 185 22.67 16.14 -6.27
C TRP A 185 22.22 16.46 -4.85
N ASN A 186 20.91 16.59 -4.67
CA ASN A 186 20.28 16.62 -3.35
C ASN A 186 19.80 15.20 -2.99
N TRP A 187 19.87 14.89 -1.71
CA TRP A 187 19.53 13.57 -1.20
C TRP A 187 18.46 13.62 -0.11
N ILE A 188 17.53 12.69 -0.18
CA ILE A 188 16.62 12.37 0.90
C ILE A 188 16.89 10.91 1.25
N VAL A 189 17.17 10.65 2.52
CA VAL A 189 17.33 9.28 3.02
C VAL A 189 16.19 8.96 3.94
N THR A 190 15.52 7.83 3.72
CA THR A 190 14.58 7.25 4.68
C THR A 190 14.79 5.75 4.75
N LEU A 191 14.66 5.19 5.93
CA LEU A 191 14.81 3.75 6.16
C LEU A 191 13.52 3.20 6.75
N HIS A 192 13.29 1.92 6.51
CA HIS A 192 12.11 1.27 7.07
C HIS A 192 12.08 1.40 8.60
N PRO A 193 10.93 1.66 9.26
CA PRO A 193 10.83 1.86 10.72
C PRO A 193 11.42 0.72 11.58
N LYS A 194 11.51 -0.50 11.02
CA LYS A 194 12.12 -1.66 11.69
C LYS A 194 13.62 -1.81 11.42
N SER A 195 14.27 -0.84 10.76
CA SER A 195 15.72 -0.85 10.57
C SER A 195 16.45 -0.75 11.90
N SER A 196 17.66 -1.34 11.99
CA SER A 196 18.42 -1.29 13.23
C SER A 196 18.78 0.15 13.62
N PRO A 197 18.75 0.50 14.93
CA PRO A 197 19.13 1.83 15.39
C PRO A 197 20.54 2.25 14.94
N GLU A 198 21.46 1.29 14.86
CA GLU A 198 22.83 1.53 14.36
C GLU A 198 22.83 1.99 12.89
N THR A 199 22.07 1.29 12.03
CA THR A 199 21.96 1.66 10.61
C THR A 199 21.32 3.05 10.46
N VAL A 200 20.25 3.31 11.21
CA VAL A 200 19.60 4.63 11.23
C VAL A 200 20.58 5.72 11.66
N ALA A 201 21.32 5.51 12.74
CA ALA A 201 22.31 6.48 13.25
C ALA A 201 23.41 6.76 12.23
N LYS A 202 23.93 5.73 11.54
CA LYS A 202 24.93 5.90 10.46
C LYS A 202 24.42 6.80 9.35
N TYR A 203 23.21 6.57 8.85
CA TYR A 203 22.66 7.38 7.76
C TYR A 203 22.27 8.79 8.21
N ARG A 204 21.80 8.98 9.46
CA ARG A 204 21.58 10.31 10.04
C ARG A 204 22.88 11.10 10.15
N ALA A 205 24.00 10.46 10.46
CA ALA A 205 25.31 11.11 10.52
C ALA A 205 25.80 11.63 9.16
N LEU A 206 25.17 11.27 8.04
CA LEU A 206 25.45 11.82 6.71
C LEU A 206 24.74 13.16 6.45
N GLU A 207 23.85 13.62 7.32
CA GLU A 207 23.11 14.87 7.13
C GLU A 207 24.07 16.05 6.92
N CYS A 208 23.83 16.82 5.87
CA CYS A 208 24.62 17.97 5.45
C CYS A 208 23.78 18.87 4.56
N ALA A 209 24.39 19.92 3.96
CA ALA A 209 23.67 20.90 3.15
C ALA A 209 22.87 20.30 1.97
N ASN A 210 23.29 19.17 1.43
CA ASN A 210 22.63 18.49 0.30
C ASN A 210 22.08 17.10 0.63
N LEU A 211 22.06 16.70 1.92
CA LEU A 211 21.41 15.48 2.37
C LEU A 211 20.59 15.71 3.64
N ARG A 212 19.31 15.35 3.63
CA ARG A 212 18.47 15.25 4.82
C ARG A 212 18.02 13.82 5.09
N PHE A 213 17.92 13.44 6.35
CA PHE A 213 17.26 12.21 6.77
C PHE A 213 15.77 12.50 7.01
N ALA A 214 14.91 11.86 6.23
CA ALA A 214 13.47 12.08 6.28
C ALA A 214 12.84 11.41 7.51
N THR A 215 11.92 12.11 8.16
CA THR A 215 11.16 11.66 9.33
C THR A 215 9.66 11.66 9.07
N GLU A 216 9.25 11.89 7.84
CA GLU A 216 7.85 11.88 7.41
C GLU A 216 7.23 10.49 7.65
N ASP A 217 6.05 10.48 8.26
CA ASP A 217 5.32 9.24 8.56
C ASP A 217 4.83 8.53 7.30
N ASN A 218 4.58 9.30 6.23
CA ASN A 218 4.13 8.78 4.95
C ASN A 218 5.16 9.05 3.85
N ILE A 219 5.76 7.99 3.31
CA ILE A 219 6.76 8.11 2.23
C ILE A 219 6.20 8.77 0.95
N LEU A 220 4.88 8.71 0.72
CA LEU A 220 4.24 9.36 -0.44
C LEU A 220 4.48 10.87 -0.46
N ASP A 221 4.59 11.51 0.71
CA ASP A 221 4.77 12.96 0.84
C ASP A 221 6.16 13.40 0.32
N LEU A 222 7.11 12.47 0.21
CA LEU A 222 8.43 12.71 -0.36
C LEU A 222 8.43 12.69 -1.90
N PHE A 223 7.57 11.90 -2.52
CA PHE A 223 7.65 11.57 -3.95
C PHE A 223 7.53 12.76 -4.90
N PRO A 224 6.73 13.81 -4.63
CA PRO A 224 6.63 14.97 -5.53
C PRO A 224 7.96 15.71 -5.72
N GLN A 225 8.80 15.72 -4.69
CA GLN A 225 10.09 16.43 -4.70
C GLN A 225 11.26 15.58 -5.22
N VAL A 226 11.07 14.29 -5.50
CA VAL A 226 12.11 13.32 -5.89
C VAL A 226 12.13 13.13 -7.40
N ASP A 227 13.32 13.05 -7.99
CA ASP A 227 13.53 12.79 -9.43
C ASP A 227 13.87 11.32 -9.71
N LEU A 228 14.50 10.65 -8.75
CA LEU A 228 14.96 9.27 -8.82
C LEU A 228 14.88 8.61 -7.44
N MET A 229 14.47 7.35 -7.41
CA MET A 229 14.57 6.53 -6.19
C MET A 229 15.66 5.47 -6.33
N ILE A 230 16.44 5.30 -5.27
CA ILE A 230 17.34 4.16 -5.09
C ILE A 230 16.74 3.28 -4.01
N SER A 231 16.61 2.00 -4.28
CA SER A 231 16.03 1.06 -3.31
C SER A 231 16.60 -0.36 -3.45
N ASP A 232 16.04 -1.27 -2.70
CA ASP A 232 16.28 -2.71 -2.78
C ASP A 232 14.98 -3.48 -3.10
N THR A 233 14.60 -4.46 -2.29
CA THR A 233 13.33 -5.20 -2.42
C THR A 233 12.25 -4.62 -1.50
N SER A 234 12.04 -3.31 -1.55
CA SER A 234 11.02 -2.61 -0.76
C SER A 234 9.68 -2.52 -1.51
N SER A 235 8.56 -2.57 -0.76
CA SER A 235 7.22 -2.33 -1.34
C SER A 235 7.00 -0.86 -1.74
N ALA A 236 7.70 0.07 -1.12
CA ALA A 236 7.63 1.50 -1.44
C ALA A 236 8.07 1.82 -2.87
N LEU A 237 8.91 0.97 -3.46
CA LEU A 237 9.33 1.03 -4.86
C LEU A 237 8.11 1.01 -5.81
N ASN A 238 7.11 0.15 -5.55
CA ASN A 238 5.91 0.08 -6.38
C ASN A 238 5.08 1.36 -6.29
N GLU A 239 4.97 1.94 -5.09
CA GLU A 239 4.30 3.22 -4.89
C GLU A 239 5.03 4.36 -5.63
N PHE A 240 6.37 4.37 -5.60
CA PHE A 240 7.16 5.38 -6.31
C PHE A 240 7.04 5.28 -7.83
N LEU A 241 7.04 4.06 -8.40
CA LEU A 241 6.87 3.84 -9.84
C LEU A 241 5.56 4.42 -10.38
N LEU A 242 4.54 4.59 -9.53
CA LEU A 242 3.29 5.25 -9.91
C LEU A 242 3.47 6.75 -10.22
N THR A 243 4.59 7.35 -9.88
CA THR A 243 4.95 8.72 -10.29
C THR A 243 5.54 8.79 -11.68
N TYR A 244 5.68 7.66 -12.38
CA TYR A 244 6.38 7.52 -13.65
C TYR A 244 7.84 8.01 -13.63
N LYS A 245 8.50 7.97 -12.48
CA LYS A 245 9.89 8.32 -12.30
C LYS A 245 10.76 7.07 -12.22
N PRO A 246 12.03 7.15 -12.66
CA PRO A 246 12.93 6.00 -12.72
C PRO A 246 13.38 5.53 -11.34
N VAL A 247 13.71 4.24 -11.25
CA VAL A 247 14.24 3.61 -10.05
C VAL A 247 15.50 2.81 -10.35
N VAL A 248 16.54 3.00 -9.53
CA VAL A 248 17.71 2.14 -9.46
C VAL A 248 17.53 1.20 -8.27
N THR A 249 17.75 -0.10 -8.47
CA THR A 249 17.68 -1.06 -7.38
C THR A 249 18.99 -1.81 -7.19
N PHE A 250 19.23 -2.23 -5.95
CA PHE A 250 20.40 -3.05 -5.62
C PHE A 250 19.94 -4.46 -5.23
N LYS A 251 20.33 -5.46 -6.04
CA LYS A 251 20.00 -6.88 -5.85
C LYS A 251 18.52 -7.12 -5.60
N ASN A 252 17.68 -6.50 -6.42
CA ASN A 252 16.24 -6.67 -6.32
C ASN A 252 15.87 -8.13 -6.62
N ARG A 253 15.01 -8.72 -5.80
CA ARG A 253 14.57 -10.11 -5.99
C ARG A 253 13.68 -10.33 -7.21
N ARG A 254 13.17 -9.25 -7.79
CA ARG A 254 12.27 -9.25 -8.95
C ARG A 254 12.68 -8.12 -9.90
N PRO A 255 13.89 -8.19 -10.45
CA PRO A 255 14.29 -7.24 -11.45
C PRO A 255 13.36 -7.35 -12.66
N GLY A 256 13.10 -6.23 -13.31
CA GLY A 256 12.29 -6.16 -14.51
C GLY A 256 12.70 -4.97 -15.35
N PRO A 257 12.17 -4.83 -16.57
CA PRO A 257 12.56 -3.77 -17.50
C PRO A 257 12.28 -2.36 -16.98
N GLN A 258 11.39 -2.20 -15.99
CA GLN A 258 11.06 -0.94 -15.32
C GLN A 258 12.12 -0.51 -14.30
N LEU A 259 13.13 -1.32 -14.01
CA LEU A 259 14.17 -1.05 -13.02
C LEU A 259 15.55 -1.09 -13.66
N ILE A 260 16.47 -0.24 -13.15
CA ILE A 260 17.90 -0.44 -13.36
C ILE A 260 18.42 -1.17 -12.13
N ASP A 261 18.50 -2.51 -12.22
CA ASP A 261 18.99 -3.32 -11.11
C ASP A 261 20.48 -3.57 -11.20
N ILE A 262 21.20 -3.34 -10.10
CA ILE A 262 22.65 -3.52 -10.00
C ILE A 262 23.00 -4.50 -8.88
N ASP A 263 24.15 -5.13 -8.97
CA ASP A 263 24.67 -6.08 -7.97
C ASP A 263 26.02 -5.66 -7.36
N GLN A 264 26.66 -4.60 -7.90
CA GLN A 264 27.90 -4.05 -7.43
C GLN A 264 27.75 -2.56 -7.06
N PRO A 265 28.25 -2.11 -5.88
CA PRO A 265 28.20 -0.71 -5.49
C PRO A 265 28.85 0.26 -6.50
N SER A 266 29.89 -0.19 -7.20
CA SER A 266 30.58 0.59 -8.24
C SER A 266 29.70 0.96 -9.44
N MET A 267 28.61 0.21 -9.66
CA MET A 267 27.65 0.49 -10.72
C MET A 267 26.62 1.56 -10.34
N LEU A 268 26.60 2.02 -9.08
CA LEU A 268 25.57 2.95 -8.61
C LEU A 268 25.62 4.29 -9.35
N LEU A 269 26.81 4.91 -9.44
CA LEU A 269 26.97 6.19 -10.13
C LEU A 269 26.51 6.14 -11.60
N PRO A 270 27.03 5.26 -12.48
CA PRO A 270 26.60 5.22 -13.88
C PRO A 270 25.09 4.86 -14.01
N SER A 271 24.55 4.11 -13.08
CA SER A 271 23.12 3.76 -13.08
C SER A 271 22.21 4.93 -12.69
N ILE A 272 22.65 5.78 -11.76
CA ILE A 272 21.95 7.03 -11.42
C ILE A 272 21.94 7.97 -12.64
N GLU A 273 23.11 8.18 -13.26
CA GLU A 273 23.25 9.04 -14.45
C GLU A 273 22.34 8.56 -15.59
N ARG A 274 22.36 7.26 -15.88
CA ARG A 274 21.46 6.63 -16.87
C ARG A 274 19.99 6.84 -16.52
N ALA A 275 19.61 6.64 -15.26
CA ALA A 275 18.23 6.81 -14.81
C ALA A 275 17.74 8.26 -14.93
N LEU A 276 18.59 9.23 -14.55
CA LEU A 276 18.30 10.66 -14.68
C LEU A 276 18.21 11.12 -16.15
N ALA A 277 18.95 10.47 -17.08
CA ALA A 277 18.81 10.70 -18.52
C ALA A 277 17.46 10.20 -19.08
N ARG A 278 16.69 9.40 -18.33
CA ARG A 278 15.36 8.90 -18.68
C ARG A 278 15.27 8.26 -20.08
N PRO A 279 16.04 7.21 -20.38
CA PRO A 279 15.98 6.55 -21.68
C PRO A 279 14.53 6.16 -22.03
N PRO A 280 14.07 6.37 -23.28
CA PRO A 280 12.69 6.12 -23.67
C PRO A 280 12.18 4.68 -23.38
N GLU A 281 13.05 3.69 -23.55
CA GLU A 281 12.74 2.29 -23.28
C GLU A 281 12.50 2.03 -21.77
N LEU A 282 13.31 2.64 -20.89
CA LEU A 282 13.11 2.57 -19.45
C LEU A 282 11.79 3.23 -19.04
N MET A 283 11.56 4.45 -19.54
CA MET A 283 10.36 5.21 -19.18
C MET A 283 9.07 4.55 -19.66
N ARG A 284 9.11 3.88 -20.83
CA ARG A 284 7.99 3.06 -21.30
C ARG A 284 7.74 1.89 -20.35
N ALA A 285 8.79 1.15 -19.99
CA ALA A 285 8.66 0.02 -19.07
C ALA A 285 8.17 0.44 -17.68
N VAL A 286 8.60 1.60 -17.18
CA VAL A 286 8.10 2.18 -15.93
C VAL A 286 6.60 2.44 -16.03
N ARG A 287 6.14 3.07 -17.13
CA ARG A 287 4.72 3.36 -17.35
C ARG A 287 3.89 2.08 -17.45
N ASP A 288 4.30 1.14 -18.31
CA ASP A 288 3.58 -0.11 -18.53
C ASP A 288 3.43 -0.89 -17.22
N TYR A 289 4.50 -0.93 -16.40
CA TYR A 289 4.45 -1.56 -15.09
C TYR A 289 3.51 -0.82 -14.12
N ALA A 290 3.64 0.49 -14.01
CA ALA A 290 2.80 1.31 -13.12
C ALA A 290 1.31 1.15 -13.45
N ASP A 291 0.96 1.18 -14.75
CA ASP A 291 -0.43 1.02 -15.20
C ASP A 291 -0.95 -0.41 -15.00
N SER A 292 -0.05 -1.42 -15.03
CA SER A 292 -0.43 -2.80 -14.73
C SER A 292 -0.79 -3.04 -13.26
N ILE A 293 -0.20 -2.25 -12.34
CA ILE A 293 -0.46 -2.39 -10.89
C ILE A 293 -1.51 -1.40 -10.37
N HIS A 294 -1.61 -0.19 -10.98
CA HIS A 294 -2.58 0.83 -10.58
C HIS A 294 -2.80 1.86 -11.71
N PRO A 295 -3.76 1.66 -12.64
CA PRO A 295 -3.98 2.55 -13.77
C PRO A 295 -4.73 3.84 -13.40
N TYR A 296 -5.31 3.93 -12.21
CA TYR A 296 -6.18 5.02 -11.79
C TYR A 296 -5.39 6.24 -11.33
N ARG A 297 -5.64 7.39 -11.97
CA ARG A 297 -4.97 8.67 -11.71
C ARG A 297 -5.89 9.75 -11.14
N ASP A 298 -7.18 9.44 -10.99
CA ASP A 298 -8.21 10.40 -10.61
C ASP A 298 -8.45 10.54 -9.09
N GLY A 299 -7.71 9.74 -8.27
CA GLY A 299 -7.86 9.75 -6.82
C GLY A 299 -9.25 9.33 -6.33
N ARG A 300 -9.94 8.45 -7.06
CA ARG A 300 -11.31 8.02 -6.78
C ARG A 300 -11.44 6.51 -6.52
N SER A 301 -10.39 5.89 -6.03
CA SER A 301 -10.42 4.45 -5.70
C SER A 301 -11.40 4.15 -4.58
N SER A 302 -11.50 5.03 -3.59
CA SER A 302 -12.45 4.90 -2.48
C SER A 302 -13.90 4.88 -2.97
N GLU A 303 -14.26 5.76 -3.89
CA GLU A 303 -15.62 5.79 -4.47
C GLU A 303 -15.91 4.50 -5.24
N ARG A 304 -14.91 3.97 -6.00
CA ARG A 304 -15.06 2.69 -6.71
C ARG A 304 -15.24 1.51 -5.76
N VAL A 305 -14.55 1.50 -4.62
CA VAL A 305 -14.75 0.49 -3.57
C VAL A 305 -16.19 0.53 -3.05
N LEU A 306 -16.71 1.72 -2.72
CA LEU A 306 -18.08 1.87 -2.24
C LEU A 306 -19.11 1.46 -3.30
N ASP A 307 -18.89 1.83 -4.57
CA ASP A 307 -19.73 1.40 -5.69
C ASP A 307 -19.68 -0.12 -5.90
N ALA A 308 -18.52 -0.75 -5.72
CA ALA A 308 -18.37 -2.20 -5.82
C ALA A 308 -19.15 -2.92 -4.71
N VAL A 309 -19.09 -2.41 -3.49
CA VAL A 309 -19.87 -2.91 -2.34
C VAL A 309 -21.37 -2.75 -2.61
N ASP A 310 -21.80 -1.57 -3.05
CA ASP A 310 -23.21 -1.28 -3.33
C ASP A 310 -23.78 -2.20 -4.43
N ARG A 311 -23.04 -2.40 -5.52
CA ARG A 311 -23.41 -3.32 -6.60
C ARG A 311 -23.47 -4.78 -6.12
N PHE A 312 -22.51 -5.19 -5.27
CA PHE A 312 -22.51 -6.54 -4.71
C PHE A 312 -23.75 -6.77 -3.83
N ILE A 313 -24.09 -5.82 -2.97
CA ILE A 313 -25.30 -5.89 -2.11
C ILE A 313 -26.58 -5.87 -2.96
N ALA A 314 -26.66 -5.00 -3.97
CA ALA A 314 -27.82 -4.91 -4.87
C ALA A 314 -28.02 -6.21 -5.69
N ALA A 315 -26.95 -6.95 -5.99
CA ALA A 315 -27.00 -8.26 -6.62
C ALA A 315 -27.37 -9.42 -5.65
N GLY A 316 -27.78 -9.10 -4.44
CA GLY A 316 -28.20 -10.06 -3.41
C GLY A 316 -27.19 -10.32 -2.31
N GLY A 317 -26.00 -9.70 -2.37
CA GLY A 317 -24.97 -9.75 -1.32
C GLY A 317 -24.38 -11.14 -1.04
N LYS A 318 -24.42 -12.04 -2.02
CA LYS A 318 -23.99 -13.44 -1.89
C LYS A 318 -23.21 -13.91 -3.10
N ASN A 319 -22.25 -14.78 -2.88
CA ASN A 319 -21.53 -15.50 -3.91
C ASN A 319 -22.22 -16.84 -4.23
N GLU A 320 -21.82 -17.51 -5.33
CA GLU A 320 -22.40 -18.82 -5.73
C GLU A 320 -22.28 -19.87 -4.62
N LYS A 321 -21.15 -19.87 -3.91
CA LYS A 321 -20.90 -20.75 -2.78
C LYS A 321 -20.75 -19.95 -1.48
N PRO A 322 -21.13 -20.51 -0.34
CA PRO A 322 -20.87 -19.87 0.94
C PRO A 322 -19.38 -19.86 1.27
N LEU A 323 -18.95 -18.89 2.11
CA LEU A 323 -17.60 -18.86 2.64
C LEU A 323 -17.23 -20.18 3.33
N PRO A 324 -15.98 -20.65 3.21
CA PRO A 324 -15.54 -21.89 3.85
C PRO A 324 -15.69 -21.82 5.36
N ARG A 325 -15.91 -22.97 5.99
CA ARG A 325 -16.16 -23.04 7.43
C ARG A 325 -15.01 -22.49 8.28
N ASN A 326 -13.76 -22.72 7.90
CA ASN A 326 -12.55 -22.12 8.51
C ASN A 326 -12.50 -22.17 10.05
N TRP A 327 -12.93 -23.26 10.66
CA TRP A 327 -13.11 -23.39 12.12
C TRP A 327 -11.91 -22.87 12.94
N TRP A 328 -10.71 -23.33 12.63
CA TRP A 328 -9.50 -22.94 13.36
C TRP A 328 -9.18 -21.45 13.28
N ARG A 329 -9.34 -20.86 12.09
CA ARG A 329 -9.12 -19.43 11.90
C ARG A 329 -10.18 -18.59 12.60
N LYS A 330 -11.45 -19.03 12.54
CA LYS A 330 -12.57 -18.37 13.23
C LYS A 330 -12.41 -18.44 14.75
N ILE A 331 -11.98 -19.58 15.30
CA ILE A 331 -11.69 -19.75 16.73
C ILE A 331 -10.54 -18.82 17.16
N LYS A 332 -9.43 -18.77 16.38
CA LYS A 332 -8.30 -17.85 16.68
C LYS A 332 -8.76 -16.39 16.71
N LEU A 333 -9.61 -16.00 15.77
CA LEU A 333 -10.11 -14.62 15.69
C LEU A 333 -11.08 -14.32 16.85
N ARG A 334 -11.95 -15.26 17.22
CA ARG A 334 -12.79 -15.14 18.41
C ARG A 334 -11.96 -14.96 19.70
N LYS A 335 -10.92 -15.78 19.86
CA LYS A 335 -10.00 -15.68 21.00
C LYS A 335 -9.29 -14.30 21.01
N ARG A 336 -8.85 -13.81 19.86
CA ARG A 336 -8.17 -12.51 19.72
C ARG A 336 -9.07 -11.35 20.12
N ILE A 337 -10.34 -11.37 19.70
CA ILE A 337 -11.33 -10.30 19.99
C ILE A 337 -12.03 -10.52 21.34
N GLY A 338 -11.92 -11.70 21.93
CA GLY A 338 -12.58 -12.02 23.20
C GLY A 338 -14.10 -12.26 23.08
N TYR A 339 -14.60 -12.62 21.87
CA TYR A 339 -16.04 -12.78 21.63
C TYR A 339 -16.45 -14.22 21.29
N TRP A 340 -17.33 -14.79 22.13
CA TRP A 340 -17.86 -16.17 22.00
C TRP A 340 -19.37 -16.26 21.78
N GLY A 341 -20.04 -15.14 21.58
CA GLY A 341 -21.47 -15.07 21.29
C GLY A 341 -21.84 -15.55 19.87
N PRO A 342 -23.13 -15.47 19.50
CA PRO A 342 -23.61 -15.86 18.16
C PRO A 342 -22.94 -15.07 17.04
N ALA A 343 -22.85 -15.72 15.85
CA ALA A 343 -22.33 -15.08 14.64
C ALA A 343 -23.42 -14.25 13.95
#